data_12f1032f7157590f9df140f19b9f8c44
#
_entry.id   12f1032f7157590f9df140f19b9f8c44
#
_cell.length_a   1.000
_cell.length_b   1.000
_cell.length_c   1.000
_cell.angle_alpha   90.00
_cell.angle_beta   90.00
_cell.angle_gamma   90.00
#
_symmetry.space_group_name_H-M   'P 1'
#
loop_
_entity.id
_entity.type
_entity.pdbx_description
1 polymer ?
#
loop_
_entity_poly.entity_id
_entity_poly.type
_entity_poly.pdbx_seq_one_letter_code
_entity_poly.pdbx_strand_id
1 'polypeptide(L)'
;MAFVQIEGYGQALQFQLLGFATLPYSPTLRSQLLRASDGQLPLREAYELDGDLGIVYADAIAEAARESGIAPGAIAAVGLHGQTVYHNPNRLPAGVTVQIGSAAAVAQRLGTLVVSDFRTNDVAVGGQGAPLVPYCDLLLLRSPLRNRVALNIGGIANLTALPTNATAETLIAFDTGPGNMMIDAAMRHLFGSDYDAGGNVAATGTVNAPLLRQLLVNPYFQASPPKSAGREDFGEEVGRAVAQQALADGISPESIIATLTQLTATTIAEAIGNHCGFASGVDELIIGGGGVHNRTLMRMLGEAMPTVRILPSDECGLPSDAKEGICFAVLANEALCEVPANVPSVTGAARRVVCGAIRIGG
;
A
#
# COMPACT_ATOMS: atom_id res chain seq x y z
N MET A 1 -8.55 -11.07 -0.04
CA MET A 1 -9.96 -10.70 -0.33
C MET A 1 -10.60 -10.29 0.97
N ALA A 2 -11.38 -9.21 0.97
CA ALA A 2 -12.15 -8.76 2.15
C ALA A 2 -13.64 -8.73 1.79
N PHE A 3 -14.48 -9.26 2.66
CA PHE A 3 -15.94 -9.14 2.59
C PHE A 3 -16.35 -8.03 3.54
N VAL A 4 -16.97 -6.99 2.98
CA VAL A 4 -17.25 -5.75 3.71
C VAL A 4 -18.70 -5.37 3.54
N GLN A 5 -19.40 -5.14 4.65
CA GLN A 5 -20.66 -4.45 4.62
C GLN A 5 -20.39 -2.95 4.60
N ILE A 6 -20.97 -2.24 3.65
CA ILE A 6 -20.81 -0.79 3.53
C ILE A 6 -22.19 -0.14 3.53
N GLU A 7 -22.33 0.92 4.30
CA GLU A 7 -23.52 1.77 4.35
C GLU A 7 -23.14 3.21 4.05
N GLY A 8 -23.89 3.86 3.18
CA GLY A 8 -23.60 5.22 2.73
C GLY A 8 -22.42 5.29 1.75
N TYR A 9 -21.95 6.51 1.49
CA TYR A 9 -20.84 6.82 0.60
C TYR A 9 -20.16 8.14 0.99
N GLY A 10 -18.99 8.40 0.44
CA GLY A 10 -18.20 9.57 0.75
C GLY A 10 -18.00 9.74 2.26
N GLN A 11 -18.21 10.94 2.77
CA GLN A 11 -18.00 11.23 4.19
C GLN A 11 -19.01 10.55 5.15
N ALA A 12 -20.14 10.06 4.66
CA ALA A 12 -21.13 9.34 5.43
C ALA A 12 -20.91 7.81 5.44
N LEU A 13 -19.87 7.34 4.75
CA LEU A 13 -19.56 5.93 4.64
C LEU A 13 -19.25 5.32 6.02
N GLN A 14 -19.89 4.19 6.30
CA GLN A 14 -19.59 3.29 7.41
C GLN A 14 -19.31 1.90 6.85
N PHE A 15 -18.43 1.16 7.49
CA PHE A 15 -18.08 -0.18 7.04
C PHE A 15 -17.96 -1.15 8.21
N GLN A 16 -18.18 -2.43 7.92
CA GLN A 16 -17.89 -3.54 8.80
C GLN A 16 -17.21 -4.65 8.01
N LEU A 17 -16.05 -5.12 8.47
CA LEU A 17 -15.41 -6.30 7.92
C LEU A 17 -16.16 -7.54 8.38
N LEU A 18 -16.69 -8.32 7.43
CA LEU A 18 -17.42 -9.56 7.69
C LEU A 18 -16.54 -10.80 7.56
N GLY A 19 -15.49 -10.74 6.74
CA GLY A 19 -14.57 -11.83 6.52
C GLY A 19 -13.35 -11.39 5.71
N PHE A 20 -12.26 -12.13 5.88
CA PHE A 20 -11.02 -11.89 5.14
C PHE A 20 -10.34 -13.22 4.81
N ALA A 21 -9.82 -13.35 3.59
CA ALA A 21 -9.06 -14.51 3.17
C ALA A 21 -7.91 -14.10 2.25
N THR A 22 -6.79 -14.79 2.39
CA THR A 22 -5.65 -14.72 1.47
C THR A 22 -5.44 -16.10 0.87
N LEU A 23 -5.54 -16.20 -0.47
CA LEU A 23 -5.27 -17.42 -1.20
C LEU A 23 -4.02 -17.21 -2.06
N PRO A 24 -3.03 -18.11 -1.97
CA PRO A 24 -1.82 -18.00 -2.77
C PRO A 24 -2.10 -18.37 -4.23
N TYR A 25 -1.42 -17.71 -5.15
CA TYR A 25 -1.37 -18.17 -6.54
C TYR A 25 -0.61 -19.50 -6.65
N SER A 26 -1.04 -20.37 -7.57
CA SER A 26 -0.23 -21.54 -7.93
C SER A 26 1.14 -21.10 -8.47
N PRO A 27 2.20 -21.92 -8.31
CA PRO A 27 3.53 -21.59 -8.83
C PRO A 27 3.53 -21.28 -10.34
N THR A 28 2.72 -21.99 -11.12
CA THR A 28 2.57 -21.77 -12.56
C THR A 28 1.95 -20.39 -12.85
N LEU A 29 0.82 -20.06 -12.21
CA LEU A 29 0.15 -18.79 -12.39
C LEU A 29 1.06 -17.64 -11.96
N ARG A 30 1.75 -17.78 -10.82
CA ARG A 30 2.71 -16.76 -10.34
C ARG A 30 3.82 -16.50 -11.37
N SER A 31 4.37 -17.58 -11.99
CA SER A 31 5.39 -17.44 -13.02
C SER A 31 4.85 -16.72 -14.27
N GLN A 32 3.61 -17.03 -14.70
CA GLN A 32 2.98 -16.36 -15.84
C GLN A 32 2.76 -14.85 -15.55
N LEU A 33 2.28 -14.51 -14.35
CA LEU A 33 2.06 -13.11 -13.94
C LEU A 33 3.37 -12.31 -13.90
N LEU A 34 4.46 -12.91 -13.40
CA LEU A 34 5.79 -12.27 -13.43
C LEU A 34 6.25 -12.02 -14.87
N ARG A 35 6.15 -13.01 -15.75
CA ARG A 35 6.49 -12.85 -17.18
C ARG A 35 5.63 -11.77 -17.85
N ALA A 36 4.34 -11.67 -17.49
CA ALA A 36 3.46 -10.63 -17.99
C ALA A 36 3.93 -9.22 -17.55
N SER A 37 4.27 -9.06 -16.26
CA SER A 37 4.77 -7.79 -15.70
C SER A 37 6.12 -7.38 -16.31
N ASP A 38 6.97 -8.34 -16.66
CA ASP A 38 8.26 -8.11 -17.32
C ASP A 38 8.13 -7.88 -18.84
N GLY A 39 6.91 -7.88 -19.38
CA GLY A 39 6.67 -7.72 -20.82
C GLY A 39 7.13 -8.92 -21.67
N GLN A 40 7.31 -10.09 -21.06
CA GLN A 40 7.84 -11.30 -21.71
C GLN A 40 6.74 -12.22 -22.26
N LEU A 41 5.46 -11.91 -22.05
CA LEU A 41 4.36 -12.66 -22.64
C LEU A 41 3.95 -12.08 -23.99
N PRO A 42 3.77 -12.95 -25.03
CA PRO A 42 3.11 -12.53 -26.25
C PRO A 42 1.69 -12.03 -25.98
N LEU A 43 1.24 -11.07 -26.77
CA LEU A 43 -0.08 -10.41 -26.58
C LEU A 43 -1.23 -11.41 -26.46
N ARG A 44 -1.22 -12.48 -27.27
CA ARG A 44 -2.25 -13.54 -27.19
C ARG A 44 -2.25 -14.21 -25.83
N GLU A 45 -1.08 -14.67 -25.36
CA GLU A 45 -0.95 -15.32 -24.05
C GLU A 45 -1.37 -14.38 -22.90
N ALA A 46 -1.10 -13.08 -23.01
CA ALA A 46 -1.51 -12.11 -22.01
C ALA A 46 -3.04 -11.96 -21.92
N TYR A 47 -3.75 -12.00 -23.06
CA TYR A 47 -5.22 -11.98 -23.09
C TYR A 47 -5.84 -13.32 -22.64
N GLU A 48 -5.22 -14.45 -22.95
CA GLU A 48 -5.63 -15.75 -22.42
C GLU A 48 -5.47 -15.78 -20.90
N LEU A 49 -4.33 -15.28 -20.38
CA LEU A 49 -4.09 -15.14 -18.95
C LEU A 49 -5.08 -14.20 -18.25
N ASP A 50 -5.54 -13.13 -18.90
CA ASP A 50 -6.59 -12.23 -18.39
C ASP A 50 -7.88 -13.01 -18.11
N GLY A 51 -8.31 -13.85 -19.07
CA GLY A 51 -9.49 -14.70 -18.93
C GLY A 51 -9.34 -15.72 -17.82
N ASP A 52 -8.24 -16.48 -17.83
CA ASP A 52 -7.93 -17.52 -16.84
C ASP A 52 -7.87 -16.93 -15.42
N LEU A 53 -7.22 -15.79 -15.27
CA LEU A 53 -7.11 -15.09 -13.98
C LEU A 53 -8.48 -14.63 -13.47
N GLY A 54 -9.37 -14.20 -14.36
CA GLY A 54 -10.75 -13.85 -14.00
C GLY A 54 -11.51 -15.07 -13.43
N ILE A 55 -11.32 -16.26 -14.00
CA ILE A 55 -11.90 -17.51 -13.49
C ILE A 55 -11.32 -17.83 -12.11
N VAL A 56 -9.99 -17.76 -11.96
CA VAL A 56 -9.32 -18.00 -10.67
C VAL A 56 -9.83 -17.05 -9.59
N TYR A 57 -10.04 -15.77 -9.90
CA TYR A 57 -10.60 -14.81 -8.95
C TYR A 57 -12.04 -15.13 -8.57
N ALA A 58 -12.88 -15.51 -9.53
CA ALA A 58 -14.26 -15.87 -9.25
C ALA A 58 -14.35 -17.09 -8.33
N ASP A 59 -13.56 -18.14 -8.61
CA ASP A 59 -13.52 -19.35 -7.80
C ASP A 59 -13.00 -19.07 -6.38
N ALA A 60 -11.93 -18.27 -6.28
CA ALA A 60 -11.37 -17.84 -5.00
C ALA A 60 -12.35 -17.00 -4.16
N ILE A 61 -13.12 -16.10 -4.80
CA ILE A 61 -14.16 -15.32 -4.11
C ILE A 61 -15.28 -16.22 -3.61
N ALA A 62 -15.76 -17.17 -4.43
CA ALA A 62 -16.81 -18.10 -4.05
C ALA A 62 -16.39 -19.02 -2.90
N GLU A 63 -15.14 -19.50 -2.91
CA GLU A 63 -14.57 -20.32 -1.84
C GLU A 63 -14.46 -19.54 -0.53
N ALA A 64 -13.85 -18.34 -0.58
CA ALA A 64 -13.66 -17.48 0.59
C ALA A 64 -15.00 -17.01 1.17
N ALA A 65 -16.01 -16.73 0.34
CA ALA A 65 -17.37 -16.41 0.81
C ALA A 65 -17.98 -17.58 1.58
N ARG A 66 -17.89 -18.80 1.04
CA ARG A 66 -18.39 -20.03 1.68
C ARG A 66 -17.70 -20.25 3.04
N GLU A 67 -16.38 -20.09 3.12
CA GLU A 67 -15.62 -20.24 4.37
C GLU A 67 -15.96 -19.16 5.40
N SER A 68 -16.31 -17.96 4.94
CA SER A 68 -16.76 -16.85 5.79
C SER A 68 -18.27 -16.92 6.15
N GLY A 69 -18.97 -17.96 5.69
CA GLY A 69 -20.42 -18.10 5.94
C GLY A 69 -21.29 -17.09 5.18
N ILE A 70 -20.76 -16.49 4.11
CA ILE A 70 -21.46 -15.50 3.29
C ILE A 70 -22.18 -16.22 2.13
N ALA A 71 -23.50 -16.04 2.05
CA ALA A 71 -24.27 -16.62 0.95
C ALA A 71 -23.87 -15.98 -0.40
N PRO A 72 -23.76 -16.75 -1.49
CA PRO A 72 -23.37 -16.20 -2.79
C PRO A 72 -24.24 -15.02 -3.25
N GLY A 73 -25.55 -15.08 -3.04
CA GLY A 73 -26.49 -14.00 -3.38
C GLY A 73 -26.44 -12.77 -2.46
N ALA A 74 -25.63 -12.78 -1.39
CA ALA A 74 -25.46 -11.64 -0.50
C ALA A 74 -24.35 -10.69 -0.96
N ILE A 75 -23.53 -11.08 -1.97
CA ILE A 75 -22.50 -10.23 -2.53
C ILE A 75 -23.13 -9.30 -3.56
N ALA A 76 -23.36 -8.05 -3.17
CA ALA A 76 -23.96 -7.04 -4.04
C ALA A 76 -23.02 -6.57 -5.15
N ALA A 77 -21.73 -6.48 -4.85
CA ALA A 77 -20.70 -6.09 -5.82
C ALA A 77 -19.32 -6.61 -5.43
N VAL A 78 -18.43 -6.70 -6.40
CA VAL A 78 -17.01 -7.03 -6.22
C VAL A 78 -16.16 -5.86 -6.67
N GLY A 79 -15.27 -5.36 -5.81
CA GLY A 79 -14.18 -4.46 -6.19
C GLY A 79 -12.96 -5.28 -6.63
N LEU A 80 -12.70 -5.32 -7.93
CA LEU A 80 -11.64 -6.13 -8.54
C LEU A 80 -10.48 -5.26 -9.02
N HIS A 81 -9.41 -5.19 -8.26
CA HIS A 81 -8.20 -4.48 -8.73
C HIS A 81 -7.53 -5.18 -9.92
N GLY A 82 -7.51 -6.51 -9.91
CA GLY A 82 -6.74 -7.30 -10.87
C GLY A 82 -5.23 -7.29 -10.57
N GLN A 83 -4.44 -7.80 -11.51
CA GLN A 83 -2.98 -7.79 -11.42
C GLN A 83 -2.40 -6.75 -12.37
N THR A 84 -1.66 -5.78 -11.84
CA THR A 84 -0.97 -4.80 -12.68
C THR A 84 0.16 -5.47 -13.47
N VAL A 85 0.10 -5.36 -14.78
CA VAL A 85 1.11 -5.89 -15.71
C VAL A 85 1.81 -4.80 -16.50
N TYR A 86 1.24 -3.61 -16.57
CA TYR A 86 1.88 -2.45 -17.18
C TYR A 86 1.40 -1.16 -16.52
N HIS A 87 2.33 -0.24 -16.25
CA HIS A 87 2.00 1.05 -15.67
C HIS A 87 2.99 2.11 -16.15
N ASN A 88 2.53 3.00 -17.03
CA ASN A 88 3.29 4.12 -17.56
C ASN A 88 2.36 5.34 -17.71
N PRO A 89 2.01 6.00 -16.60
CA PRO A 89 1.08 7.14 -16.63
C PRO A 89 1.67 8.36 -17.32
N ASN A 90 2.99 8.48 -17.42
CA ASN A 90 3.68 9.62 -18.02
C ASN A 90 3.94 9.46 -19.54
N ARG A 91 3.47 8.36 -20.13
CA ARG A 91 3.62 8.13 -21.57
C ARG A 91 2.89 9.20 -22.38
N LEU A 92 3.52 9.71 -23.43
CA LEU A 92 2.90 10.63 -24.38
C LEU A 92 2.38 9.87 -25.62
N PRO A 93 1.27 10.30 -26.25
CA PRO A 93 0.42 11.44 -25.90
C PRO A 93 -0.57 11.17 -24.75
N ALA A 94 -0.68 9.93 -24.27
CA ALA A 94 -1.58 9.55 -23.19
C ALA A 94 -0.91 8.51 -22.29
N GLY A 95 -1.08 8.64 -20.98
CA GLY A 95 -0.67 7.65 -20.00
C GLY A 95 -1.42 6.33 -20.19
N VAL A 96 -0.78 5.23 -19.76
CA VAL A 96 -1.34 3.88 -19.85
C VAL A 96 -1.11 3.13 -18.55
N THR A 97 -2.15 2.45 -18.11
CA THR A 97 -2.07 1.49 -17.00
C THR A 97 -2.93 0.29 -17.35
N VAL A 98 -2.43 -0.93 -17.08
CA VAL A 98 -3.13 -2.18 -17.42
C VAL A 98 -3.12 -3.10 -16.23
N GLN A 99 -4.30 -3.47 -15.79
CA GLN A 99 -4.55 -4.51 -14.81
C GLN A 99 -5.31 -5.63 -15.53
N ILE A 100 -4.84 -6.88 -15.38
CA ILE A 100 -5.48 -8.07 -15.93
C ILE A 100 -6.22 -8.87 -14.86
N GLY A 101 -7.16 -9.69 -15.29
CA GLY A 101 -8.09 -10.47 -14.49
C GLY A 101 -9.52 -10.11 -14.86
N SER A 102 -10.05 -10.77 -15.88
CA SER A 102 -11.31 -10.45 -16.55
C SER A 102 -12.48 -10.21 -15.60
N ALA A 103 -12.84 -8.95 -15.43
CA ALA A 103 -14.00 -8.54 -14.64
C ALA A 103 -15.31 -9.12 -15.20
N ALA A 104 -15.39 -9.32 -16.52
CA ALA A 104 -16.53 -9.97 -17.16
C ALA A 104 -16.67 -11.43 -16.74
N ALA A 105 -15.57 -12.18 -16.69
CA ALA A 105 -15.57 -13.57 -16.23
C ALA A 105 -16.03 -13.66 -14.76
N VAL A 106 -15.52 -12.77 -13.89
CA VAL A 106 -15.95 -12.71 -12.49
C VAL A 106 -17.44 -12.36 -12.36
N ALA A 107 -17.91 -11.35 -13.09
CA ALA A 107 -19.31 -10.90 -13.05
C ALA A 107 -20.27 -12.04 -13.47
N GLN A 108 -20.01 -12.69 -14.60
CA GLN A 108 -20.87 -13.77 -15.12
C GLN A 108 -20.84 -15.02 -14.23
N ARG A 109 -19.66 -15.36 -13.67
CA ARG A 109 -19.53 -16.56 -12.85
C ARG A 109 -20.16 -16.42 -11.45
N LEU A 110 -20.13 -15.20 -10.89
CA LEU A 110 -20.74 -14.92 -9.58
C LEU A 110 -22.17 -14.37 -9.68
N GLY A 111 -22.64 -13.97 -10.85
CA GLY A 111 -23.96 -13.34 -11.02
C GLY A 111 -24.09 -12.00 -10.31
N THR A 112 -23.01 -11.21 -10.22
CA THR A 112 -22.99 -9.96 -9.45
C THR A 112 -22.33 -8.80 -10.21
N LEU A 113 -22.48 -7.59 -9.71
CA LEU A 113 -21.76 -6.43 -10.23
C LEU A 113 -20.26 -6.56 -9.95
N VAL A 114 -19.43 -6.16 -10.89
CA VAL A 114 -17.96 -6.04 -10.68
C VAL A 114 -17.51 -4.65 -11.08
N VAL A 115 -16.85 -3.97 -10.17
CA VAL A 115 -16.14 -2.72 -10.43
C VAL A 115 -14.66 -3.03 -10.54
N SER A 116 -14.07 -2.67 -11.65
CA SER A 116 -12.65 -2.91 -11.96
C SER A 116 -12.02 -1.68 -12.60
N ASP A 117 -10.73 -1.76 -12.95
CA ASP A 117 -10.04 -0.68 -13.68
C ASP A 117 -10.05 0.67 -12.93
N PHE A 118 -9.71 0.65 -11.67
CA PHE A 118 -9.77 1.83 -10.79
C PHE A 118 -8.77 2.95 -11.15
N ARG A 119 -7.76 2.67 -11.96
CA ARG A 119 -6.63 3.58 -12.21
C ARG A 119 -6.76 4.39 -13.48
N THR A 120 -7.40 3.83 -14.50
CA THR A 120 -7.42 4.39 -15.87
C THR A 120 -8.06 5.77 -15.95
N ASN A 121 -9.14 6.03 -15.20
CA ASN A 121 -9.82 7.32 -15.24
C ASN A 121 -8.96 8.45 -14.64
N ASP A 122 -8.18 8.17 -13.58
CA ASP A 122 -7.22 9.11 -13.01
C ASP A 122 -6.07 9.40 -14.00
N VAL A 123 -5.53 8.35 -14.63
CA VAL A 123 -4.49 8.48 -15.67
C VAL A 123 -5.01 9.26 -16.89
N ALA A 124 -6.26 9.03 -17.28
CA ALA A 124 -6.87 9.73 -18.42
C ALA A 124 -7.01 11.24 -18.21
N VAL A 125 -7.02 11.71 -16.98
CA VAL A 125 -7.04 13.14 -16.63
C VAL A 125 -5.66 13.65 -16.16
N GLY A 126 -4.59 12.94 -16.53
CA GLY A 126 -3.20 13.35 -16.29
C GLY A 126 -2.64 12.95 -14.93
N GLY A 127 -3.37 12.15 -14.15
CA GLY A 127 -2.89 11.62 -12.88
C GLY A 127 -1.97 10.41 -13.03
N GLN A 128 -1.33 10.04 -11.93
CA GLN A 128 -0.45 8.87 -11.88
C GLN A 128 -1.23 7.53 -11.73
N GLY A 129 -2.55 7.55 -11.48
CA GLY A 129 -3.34 6.33 -11.23
C GLY A 129 -2.99 5.60 -9.93
N ALA A 130 -2.09 6.17 -9.15
CA ALA A 130 -1.61 5.68 -7.86
C ALA A 130 -1.05 6.85 -7.04
N PRO A 131 -1.04 6.74 -5.68
CA PRO A 131 -1.76 5.76 -4.87
C PRO A 131 -3.28 6.02 -4.80
N LEU A 132 -4.07 4.97 -4.62
CA LEU A 132 -5.54 5.07 -4.43
C LEU A 132 -5.94 4.97 -2.96
N VAL A 133 -5.11 4.33 -2.13
CA VAL A 133 -5.34 4.12 -0.69
C VAL A 133 -5.57 5.42 0.10
N PRO A 134 -4.92 6.56 -0.20
CA PRO A 134 -5.13 7.80 0.55
C PRO A 134 -6.58 8.27 0.62
N TYR A 135 -7.38 8.06 -0.42
CA TYR A 135 -8.81 8.33 -0.36
C TYR A 135 -9.54 7.45 0.66
N CYS A 136 -9.19 6.18 0.70
CA CYS A 136 -9.74 5.25 1.69
C CYS A 136 -9.28 5.61 3.11
N ASP A 137 -8.01 5.95 3.30
CA ASP A 137 -7.51 6.43 4.59
C ASP A 137 -8.29 7.66 5.08
N LEU A 138 -8.61 8.59 4.18
CA LEU A 138 -9.44 9.75 4.49
C LEU A 138 -10.83 9.34 4.99
N LEU A 139 -11.49 8.41 4.33
CA LEU A 139 -12.84 7.99 4.71
C LEU A 139 -12.86 7.17 6.01
N LEU A 140 -11.88 6.28 6.17
CA LEU A 140 -11.90 5.25 7.21
C LEU A 140 -11.19 5.69 8.50
N LEU A 141 -10.19 6.58 8.41
CA LEU A 141 -9.30 6.91 9.55
C LEU A 141 -9.34 8.38 9.97
N ARG A 142 -10.02 9.27 9.25
CA ARG A 142 -10.13 10.68 9.65
C ARG A 142 -10.78 10.85 11.03
N SER A 143 -10.43 11.92 11.71
CA SER A 143 -11.06 12.28 12.98
C SER A 143 -11.43 13.77 12.98
N PRO A 144 -12.60 14.17 13.48
CA PRO A 144 -12.95 15.57 13.63
C PRO A 144 -12.21 16.26 14.79
N LEU A 145 -11.55 15.50 15.66
CA LEU A 145 -10.94 15.99 16.89
C LEU A 145 -9.42 15.84 16.95
N ARG A 146 -8.83 15.06 16.03
CA ARG A 146 -7.40 14.68 16.09
C ARG A 146 -6.75 14.76 14.74
N ASN A 147 -5.54 15.29 14.72
CA ASN A 147 -4.64 15.19 13.58
C ASN A 147 -4.03 13.78 13.54
N ARG A 148 -4.29 13.04 12.49
CA ARG A 148 -3.82 11.67 12.31
C ARG A 148 -2.86 11.55 11.14
N VAL A 149 -1.98 10.58 11.23
CA VAL A 149 -1.22 10.07 10.09
C VAL A 149 -1.53 8.60 9.94
N ALA A 150 -2.01 8.19 8.78
CA ALA A 150 -2.05 6.79 8.40
C ALA A 150 -0.70 6.44 7.75
N LEU A 151 0.04 5.53 8.36
CA LEU A 151 1.35 5.08 7.91
C LEU A 151 1.27 3.61 7.51
N ASN A 152 1.77 3.28 6.34
CA ASN A 152 1.96 1.90 5.92
C ASN A 152 3.45 1.59 5.84
N ILE A 153 3.92 0.58 6.58
CA ILE A 153 5.32 0.13 6.55
C ILE A 153 5.38 -1.22 5.83
N GLY A 154 5.47 -1.15 4.51
CA GLY A 154 5.78 -2.27 3.64
C GLY A 154 7.28 -2.35 3.34
N GLY A 155 7.66 -2.73 2.13
CA GLY A 155 9.05 -2.60 1.65
C GLY A 155 9.49 -1.15 1.61
N ILE A 156 8.67 -0.28 1.05
CA ILE A 156 8.71 1.19 1.16
C ILE A 156 7.70 1.62 2.23
N ALA A 157 8.01 2.67 2.98
CA ALA A 157 7.10 3.28 3.91
C ALA A 157 6.40 4.48 3.25
N ASN A 158 5.07 4.55 3.39
CA ASN A 158 4.26 5.64 2.85
C ASN A 158 3.23 6.11 3.87
N LEU A 159 2.83 7.36 3.75
CA LEU A 159 1.88 7.97 4.67
C LEU A 159 0.77 8.74 3.98
N THR A 160 -0.34 8.88 4.70
CA THR A 160 -1.43 9.81 4.41
C THR A 160 -1.64 10.72 5.62
N ALA A 161 -1.49 12.02 5.44
CA ALA A 161 -1.72 13.02 6.48
C ALA A 161 -3.21 13.37 6.55
N LEU A 162 -3.82 13.22 7.72
CA LEU A 162 -5.25 13.38 7.98
C LEU A 162 -5.47 14.46 9.07
N PRO A 163 -5.35 15.76 8.73
CA PRO A 163 -5.73 16.83 9.67
C PRO A 163 -7.23 16.75 10.00
N THR A 164 -7.65 17.37 11.10
CA THR A 164 -9.04 17.36 11.57
C THR A 164 -10.07 17.78 10.51
N ASN A 165 -9.65 18.62 9.56
CA ASN A 165 -10.49 19.09 8.46
C ASN A 165 -10.00 18.58 7.09
N ALA A 166 -9.35 17.42 7.03
CA ALA A 166 -8.88 16.85 5.78
C ALA A 166 -10.03 16.63 4.79
N THR A 167 -9.79 17.02 3.55
CA THR A 167 -10.65 16.76 2.39
C THR A 167 -9.83 16.10 1.30
N ALA A 168 -10.49 15.51 0.32
CA ALA A 168 -9.79 14.91 -0.81
C ALA A 168 -9.00 15.93 -1.65
N GLU A 169 -9.33 17.21 -1.56
CA GLU A 169 -8.63 18.30 -2.25
C GLU A 169 -7.36 18.75 -1.54
N THR A 170 -7.30 18.57 -0.22
CA THR A 170 -6.18 19.05 0.61
C THR A 170 -5.33 17.93 1.19
N LEU A 171 -5.63 16.68 0.83
CA LEU A 171 -4.94 15.52 1.34
C LEU A 171 -3.47 15.51 0.89
N ILE A 172 -2.57 15.17 1.81
CA ILE A 172 -1.15 14.96 1.53
C ILE A 172 -0.85 13.49 1.74
N ALA A 173 -0.25 12.85 0.73
CA ALA A 173 0.24 11.49 0.83
C ALA A 173 1.50 11.31 -0.03
N PHE A 174 2.49 10.60 0.49
CA PHE A 174 3.77 10.38 -0.19
C PHE A 174 4.57 9.25 0.49
N ASP A 175 5.61 8.78 -0.20
CA ASP A 175 6.53 7.79 0.34
C ASP A 175 7.59 8.48 1.21
N THR A 176 7.77 8.01 2.44
CA THR A 176 8.74 8.60 3.38
C THR A 176 10.17 8.16 3.10
N GLY A 177 10.33 6.97 2.51
CA GLY A 177 11.60 6.33 2.21
C GLY A 177 11.55 4.81 2.44
N PRO A 178 12.68 4.18 2.84
CA PRO A 178 12.68 2.75 3.07
C PRO A 178 11.76 2.36 4.23
N GLY A 179 11.00 1.29 4.02
CA GLY A 179 10.34 0.55 5.08
C GLY A 179 11.20 -0.65 5.51
N ASN A 180 10.73 -1.86 5.21
CA ASN A 180 11.47 -3.09 5.54
C ASN A 180 12.49 -3.50 4.46
N MET A 181 12.41 -3.00 3.24
CA MET A 181 13.12 -3.57 2.08
C MET A 181 14.64 -3.59 2.24
N MET A 182 15.23 -2.52 2.77
CA MET A 182 16.68 -2.48 3.04
C MET A 182 17.06 -3.39 4.21
N ILE A 183 16.22 -3.48 5.24
CA ILE A 183 16.40 -4.37 6.39
C ILE A 183 16.38 -5.82 5.92
N ASP A 184 15.37 -6.21 5.13
CA ASP A 184 15.20 -7.56 4.59
C ASP A 184 16.37 -7.96 3.68
N ALA A 185 16.84 -7.03 2.83
CA ALA A 185 18.01 -7.24 1.97
C ALA A 185 19.28 -7.50 2.80
N ALA A 186 19.50 -6.72 3.86
CA ALA A 186 20.62 -6.90 4.76
C ALA A 186 20.50 -8.21 5.57
N MET A 187 19.30 -8.59 6.01
CA MET A 187 19.03 -9.85 6.68
C MET A 187 19.34 -11.06 5.81
N ARG A 188 18.92 -11.05 4.55
CA ARG A 188 19.25 -12.12 3.59
C ARG A 188 20.76 -12.23 3.40
N HIS A 189 21.43 -11.08 3.24
CA HIS A 189 22.87 -11.08 3.01
C HIS A 189 23.72 -11.51 4.21
N LEU A 190 23.36 -11.01 5.41
CA LEU A 190 24.19 -11.18 6.61
C LEU A 190 23.82 -12.43 7.43
N PHE A 191 22.55 -12.83 7.41
CA PHE A 191 22.02 -13.90 8.27
C PHE A 191 21.35 -15.05 7.50
N GLY A 192 21.18 -14.93 6.16
CA GLY A 192 20.47 -15.94 5.36
C GLY A 192 18.99 -16.06 5.68
N SER A 193 18.38 -15.03 6.28
CA SER A 193 16.97 -14.97 6.66
C SER A 193 16.24 -13.93 5.85
N ASP A 194 14.99 -14.19 5.48
CA ASP A 194 14.23 -13.30 4.61
C ASP A 194 13.94 -11.92 5.24
N TYR A 195 13.80 -11.85 6.57
CA TYR A 195 13.50 -10.63 7.33
C TYR A 195 13.90 -10.77 8.81
N ASP A 196 13.96 -9.65 9.54
CA ASP A 196 14.20 -9.62 10.99
C ASP A 196 12.90 -9.86 11.77
N ALA A 197 12.64 -11.13 12.11
CA ALA A 197 11.42 -11.55 12.80
C ALA A 197 11.26 -10.83 14.16
N GLY A 198 10.23 -10.01 14.28
CA GLY A 198 9.94 -9.25 15.50
C GLY A 198 10.97 -8.17 15.86
N GLY A 199 11.93 -7.87 14.98
CA GLY A 199 13.01 -6.92 15.24
C GLY A 199 14.06 -7.44 16.22
N ASN A 200 14.20 -8.77 16.31
CA ASN A 200 15.04 -9.40 17.32
C ASN A 200 16.55 -9.22 17.05
N VAL A 201 16.96 -9.22 15.79
CA VAL A 201 18.37 -8.98 15.41
C VAL A 201 18.72 -7.52 15.66
N ALA A 202 17.89 -6.59 15.20
CA ALA A 202 18.07 -5.15 15.47
C ALA A 202 18.15 -4.84 16.98
N ALA A 203 17.38 -5.55 17.80
CA ALA A 203 17.37 -5.36 19.26
C ALA A 203 18.71 -5.69 19.94
N THR A 204 19.53 -6.56 19.35
CA THR A 204 20.85 -6.95 19.89
C THR A 204 21.99 -6.07 19.40
N GLY A 205 21.76 -5.30 18.33
CA GLY A 205 22.73 -4.38 17.77
C GLY A 205 22.71 -3.00 18.42
N THR A 206 23.77 -2.24 18.16
CA THR A 206 23.87 -0.83 18.53
C THR A 206 23.84 0.04 17.27
N VAL A 207 22.99 1.07 17.24
CA VAL A 207 22.91 1.99 16.11
C VAL A 207 24.27 2.65 15.87
N ASN A 208 24.81 2.47 14.66
CA ASN A 208 26.03 3.14 14.24
C ASN A 208 25.72 4.55 13.73
N ALA A 209 25.96 5.55 14.57
CA ALA A 209 25.63 6.94 14.25
C ALA A 209 26.35 7.52 13.02
N PRO A 210 27.64 7.20 12.73
CA PRO A 210 28.28 7.58 11.48
C PRO A 210 27.58 7.02 10.25
N LEU A 211 27.27 5.72 10.21
CA LEU A 211 26.57 5.09 9.11
C LEU A 211 25.16 5.69 8.92
N LEU A 212 24.42 5.86 10.02
CA LEU A 212 23.08 6.49 9.96
C LEU A 212 23.14 7.88 9.34
N ARG A 213 24.08 8.73 9.77
CA ARG A 213 24.26 10.07 9.19
C ARG A 213 24.60 10.00 7.70
N GLN A 214 25.45 9.07 7.29
CA GLN A 214 25.80 8.87 5.89
C GLN A 214 24.56 8.51 5.05
N LEU A 215 23.70 7.64 5.54
CA LEU A 215 22.47 7.23 4.85
C LEU A 215 21.45 8.37 4.76
N LEU A 216 21.32 9.18 5.82
CA LEU A 216 20.37 10.30 5.89
C LEU A 216 20.71 11.47 4.95
N VAL A 217 21.94 11.55 4.40
CA VAL A 217 22.25 12.58 3.37
C VAL A 217 21.63 12.31 2.01
N ASN A 218 20.95 11.17 1.82
CA ASN A 218 20.27 10.89 0.55
C ASN A 218 19.28 12.03 0.22
N PRO A 219 19.40 12.66 -0.97
CA PRO A 219 18.57 13.82 -1.33
C PRO A 219 17.09 13.52 -1.39
N TYR A 220 16.69 12.26 -1.52
CA TYR A 220 15.30 11.84 -1.47
C TYR A 220 14.61 12.30 -0.16
N PHE A 221 15.29 12.22 0.97
CA PHE A 221 14.69 12.57 2.27
C PHE A 221 14.42 14.07 2.41
N GLN A 222 15.17 14.91 1.68
CA GLN A 222 15.00 16.36 1.66
C GLN A 222 13.98 16.85 0.62
N ALA A 223 13.58 15.98 -0.31
CA ALA A 223 12.64 16.34 -1.36
C ALA A 223 11.23 16.59 -0.78
N SER A 224 10.60 17.67 -1.24
CA SER A 224 9.20 17.97 -0.86
C SER A 224 8.21 17.06 -1.60
N PRO A 225 7.07 16.69 -0.99
CA PRO A 225 5.97 16.05 -1.70
C PRO A 225 5.42 16.92 -2.86
N PRO A 226 4.87 16.30 -3.92
CA PRO A 226 4.67 14.86 -4.08
C PRO A 226 5.96 14.13 -4.43
N LYS A 227 6.25 13.02 -3.75
CA LYS A 227 7.39 12.16 -4.03
C LYS A 227 7.03 10.69 -3.82
N SER A 228 7.61 9.83 -4.63
CA SER A 228 7.50 8.38 -4.52
C SER A 228 8.88 7.74 -4.58
N ALA A 229 9.03 6.59 -3.98
CA ALA A 229 10.25 5.80 -3.94
C ALA A 229 10.01 4.40 -4.49
N GLY A 230 11.01 3.85 -5.17
CA GLY A 230 10.95 2.54 -5.76
C GLY A 230 12.01 1.59 -5.24
N ARG A 231 12.06 0.42 -5.87
CA ARG A 231 13.09 -0.59 -5.61
C ARG A 231 14.47 -0.12 -6.06
N GLU A 232 14.52 0.80 -7.01
CA GLU A 232 15.73 1.45 -7.49
C GLU A 232 16.37 2.35 -6.45
N ASP A 233 15.57 2.96 -5.56
CA ASP A 233 16.06 3.88 -4.53
C ASP A 233 16.51 3.16 -3.25
N PHE A 234 15.71 2.17 -2.80
CA PHE A 234 15.88 1.52 -1.50
C PHE A 234 15.72 -0.02 -1.54
N GLY A 235 15.85 -0.62 -2.72
CA GLY A 235 15.59 -2.05 -2.92
C GLY A 235 16.70 -2.99 -2.49
N GLU A 236 16.60 -4.22 -2.97
CA GLU A 236 17.49 -5.34 -2.63
C GLU A 236 18.97 -5.02 -2.88
N GLU A 237 19.28 -4.45 -4.04
CA GLU A 237 20.67 -4.15 -4.41
C GLU A 237 21.27 -3.07 -3.52
N VAL A 238 20.49 -2.02 -3.21
CA VAL A 238 20.91 -0.91 -2.35
C VAL A 238 21.13 -1.41 -0.92
N GLY A 239 20.16 -2.14 -0.36
CA GLY A 239 20.26 -2.68 1.00
C GLY A 239 21.44 -3.64 1.16
N ARG A 240 21.66 -4.52 0.17
CA ARG A 240 22.81 -5.43 0.14
C ARG A 240 24.13 -4.67 0.06
N ALA A 241 24.25 -3.68 -0.83
CA ALA A 241 25.47 -2.89 -1.00
C ALA A 241 25.84 -2.14 0.28
N VAL A 242 24.85 -1.53 0.96
CA VAL A 242 25.04 -0.88 2.26
C VAL A 242 25.52 -1.88 3.30
N ALA A 243 24.92 -3.07 3.38
CA ALA A 243 25.30 -4.10 4.33
C ALA A 243 26.73 -4.60 4.09
N GLN A 244 27.13 -4.83 2.84
CA GLN A 244 28.48 -5.25 2.45
C GLN A 244 29.52 -4.20 2.83
N GLN A 245 29.29 -2.94 2.52
CA GLN A 245 30.22 -1.86 2.84
C GLN A 245 30.36 -1.68 4.35
N ALA A 246 29.26 -1.64 5.08
CA ALA A 246 29.26 -1.49 6.52
C ALA A 246 29.98 -2.64 7.24
N LEU A 247 29.84 -3.87 6.73
CA LEU A 247 30.58 -5.03 7.24
C LEU A 247 32.08 -4.88 6.98
N ALA A 248 32.48 -4.43 5.80
CA ALA A 248 33.87 -4.14 5.44
C ALA A 248 34.50 -3.03 6.32
N ASP A 249 33.68 -2.06 6.74
CA ASP A 249 34.06 -1.01 7.68
C ASP A 249 34.13 -1.47 9.15
N GLY A 250 33.90 -2.76 9.41
CA GLY A 250 34.02 -3.38 10.72
C GLY A 250 32.79 -3.21 11.63
N ILE A 251 31.63 -2.84 11.08
CA ILE A 251 30.38 -2.76 11.84
C ILE A 251 29.80 -4.18 11.97
N SER A 252 29.39 -4.57 13.20
CA SER A 252 28.79 -5.89 13.41
C SER A 252 27.47 -6.06 12.64
N PRO A 253 27.15 -7.29 12.18
CA PRO A 253 25.92 -7.56 11.46
C PRO A 253 24.66 -7.05 12.17
N GLU A 254 24.55 -7.27 13.47
CA GLU A 254 23.42 -6.83 14.29
C GLU A 254 23.31 -5.29 14.33
N SER A 255 24.46 -4.61 14.42
CA SER A 255 24.51 -3.14 14.43
C SER A 255 24.15 -2.55 13.07
N ILE A 256 24.42 -3.25 11.97
CA ILE A 256 23.96 -2.88 10.63
C ILE A 256 22.44 -2.93 10.58
N ILE A 257 21.82 -4.04 11.03
CA ILE A 257 20.36 -4.18 11.07
C ILE A 257 19.72 -3.13 11.98
N ALA A 258 20.27 -2.91 13.18
CA ALA A 258 19.81 -1.86 14.09
C ALA A 258 19.86 -0.46 13.43
N THR A 259 20.92 -0.17 12.67
CA THR A 259 21.09 1.13 11.99
C THR A 259 20.10 1.30 10.85
N LEU A 260 19.83 0.27 10.06
CA LEU A 260 18.83 0.31 9.00
C LEU A 260 17.41 0.43 9.57
N THR A 261 17.13 -0.23 10.70
CA THR A 261 15.85 -0.09 11.42
C THR A 261 15.68 1.35 11.94
N GLN A 262 16.74 1.94 12.49
CA GLN A 262 16.73 3.34 12.92
C GLN A 262 16.58 4.31 11.74
N LEU A 263 17.18 4.02 10.58
CA LEU A 263 16.99 4.81 9.36
C LEU A 263 15.50 4.91 9.00
N THR A 264 14.80 3.78 8.96
CA THR A 264 13.35 3.74 8.69
C THR A 264 12.57 4.58 9.71
N ALA A 265 12.85 4.41 11.01
CA ALA A 265 12.16 5.18 12.05
C ALA A 265 12.43 6.69 11.92
N THR A 266 13.68 7.08 11.67
CA THR A 266 14.09 8.48 11.54
C THR A 266 13.47 9.15 10.32
N THR A 267 13.52 8.49 9.15
CA THR A 267 12.96 9.05 7.90
C THR A 267 11.45 9.22 7.97
N ILE A 268 10.74 8.32 8.64
CA ILE A 268 9.30 8.45 8.90
C ILE A 268 9.03 9.66 9.80
N ALA A 269 9.72 9.77 10.94
CA ALA A 269 9.49 10.85 11.89
C ALA A 269 9.82 12.23 11.28
N GLU A 270 10.93 12.35 10.56
CA GLU A 270 11.31 13.58 9.85
C GLU A 270 10.33 13.94 8.73
N ALA A 271 9.86 12.96 7.96
CA ALA A 271 8.87 13.18 6.91
C ALA A 271 7.54 13.72 7.48
N ILE A 272 7.09 13.17 8.60
CA ILE A 272 5.90 13.64 9.30
C ILE A 272 6.10 15.08 9.82
N GLY A 273 7.22 15.34 10.48
CA GLY A 273 7.52 16.67 11.03
C GLY A 273 7.66 17.76 9.96
N ASN A 274 8.28 17.44 8.83
CA ASN A 274 8.63 18.43 7.81
C ASN A 274 7.53 18.65 6.76
N HIS A 275 6.68 17.65 6.49
CA HIS A 275 5.84 17.66 5.29
C HIS A 275 4.34 17.50 5.53
N CYS A 276 3.90 17.08 6.71
CA CYS A 276 2.46 16.89 6.97
C CYS A 276 1.69 18.17 7.30
N GLY A 277 2.38 19.27 7.59
CA GLY A 277 1.77 20.61 7.73
C GLY A 277 0.80 20.80 8.91
N PHE A 278 0.89 19.97 9.94
CA PHE A 278 0.04 20.08 11.12
C PHE A 278 0.49 21.25 12.04
N ALA A 279 -0.29 22.32 12.10
CA ALA A 279 0.04 23.48 12.92
C ALA A 279 0.14 23.19 14.43
N SER A 280 -0.63 22.23 14.93
CA SER A 280 -0.65 21.78 16.32
C SER A 280 0.07 20.45 16.56
N GLY A 281 0.78 19.93 15.55
CA GLY A 281 1.43 18.62 15.60
C GLY A 281 0.48 17.46 15.29
N VAL A 282 1.01 16.23 15.38
CA VAL A 282 0.28 14.99 15.16
C VAL A 282 -0.17 14.42 16.50
N ASP A 283 -1.44 14.05 16.61
CA ASP A 283 -1.99 13.42 17.80
C ASP A 283 -1.83 11.89 17.77
N GLU A 284 -2.12 11.28 16.60
CA GLU A 284 -2.12 9.83 16.43
C GLU A 284 -1.43 9.41 15.14
N LEU A 285 -0.54 8.41 15.24
CA LEU A 285 0.09 7.70 14.13
C LEU A 285 -0.51 6.30 14.05
N ILE A 286 -1.31 6.05 13.01
CA ILE A 286 -1.99 4.77 12.79
C ILE A 286 -1.17 3.96 11.81
N ILE A 287 -0.60 2.83 12.26
CA ILE A 287 0.37 2.05 11.49
C ILE A 287 -0.25 0.76 10.98
N GLY A 288 -0.10 0.52 9.67
CA GLY A 288 -0.39 -0.73 9.00
C GLY A 288 0.84 -1.29 8.28
N GLY A 289 0.66 -2.45 7.64
CA GLY A 289 1.72 -3.17 6.94
C GLY A 289 2.61 -4.01 7.85
N GLY A 290 3.50 -4.82 7.23
CA GLY A 290 4.32 -5.79 7.95
C GLY A 290 5.27 -5.21 8.99
N GLY A 291 5.66 -3.94 8.85
CA GLY A 291 6.55 -3.25 9.79
C GLY A 291 5.98 -3.12 11.21
N VAL A 292 4.66 -3.18 11.39
CA VAL A 292 4.03 -3.14 12.72
C VAL A 292 4.46 -4.29 13.62
N HIS A 293 4.86 -5.42 13.03
CA HIS A 293 5.33 -6.60 13.77
C HIS A 293 6.79 -6.49 14.23
N ASN A 294 7.55 -5.50 13.74
CA ASN A 294 8.93 -5.25 14.17
C ASN A 294 8.94 -4.39 15.45
N ARG A 295 9.00 -5.02 16.59
CA ARG A 295 8.97 -4.35 17.92
C ARG A 295 10.09 -3.34 18.11
N THR A 296 11.27 -3.58 17.53
CA THR A 296 12.40 -2.65 17.61
C THR A 296 12.13 -1.39 16.81
N LEU A 297 11.58 -1.52 15.61
CA LEU A 297 11.14 -0.40 14.80
C LEU A 297 10.05 0.42 15.50
N MET A 298 9.04 -0.25 16.07
CA MET A 298 7.95 0.41 16.80
C MET A 298 8.47 1.18 18.03
N ARG A 299 9.43 0.61 18.78
CA ARG A 299 10.10 1.32 19.89
C ARG A 299 10.88 2.56 19.40
N MET A 300 11.68 2.40 18.34
CA MET A 300 12.46 3.52 17.76
C MET A 300 11.57 4.64 17.23
N LEU A 301 10.42 4.32 16.63
CA LEU A 301 9.40 5.31 16.25
C LEU A 301 8.82 6.04 17.45
N GLY A 302 8.49 5.31 18.53
CA GLY A 302 8.01 5.92 19.78
C GLY A 302 9.03 6.85 20.41
N GLU A 303 10.31 6.50 20.38
CA GLU A 303 11.42 7.34 20.87
C GLU A 303 11.61 8.60 20.00
N ALA A 304 11.44 8.47 18.68
CA ALA A 304 11.52 9.59 17.74
C ALA A 304 10.31 10.54 17.82
N MET A 305 9.15 10.05 18.27
CA MET A 305 7.88 10.79 18.32
C MET A 305 7.19 10.66 19.69
N PRO A 306 7.82 11.12 20.79
CA PRO A 306 7.39 10.81 22.16
C PRO A 306 6.04 11.41 22.57
N THR A 307 5.53 12.40 21.84
CA THR A 307 4.23 13.06 22.09
C THR A 307 3.10 12.48 21.23
N VAL A 308 3.40 11.59 20.30
CA VAL A 308 2.43 11.02 19.36
C VAL A 308 1.95 9.65 19.87
N ARG A 309 0.65 9.46 19.90
CA ARG A 309 0.08 8.16 20.22
C ARG A 309 0.20 7.23 19.00
N ILE A 310 0.99 6.19 19.12
CA ILE A 310 1.19 5.19 18.07
C ILE A 310 0.20 4.05 18.26
N LEU A 311 -0.56 3.73 17.21
CA LEU A 311 -1.63 2.71 17.21
C LEU A 311 -1.49 1.79 16.00
N PRO A 312 -1.58 0.47 16.16
CA PRO A 312 -1.85 -0.41 15.04
C PRO A 312 -3.19 -0.07 14.37
N SER A 313 -3.29 -0.20 13.06
CA SER A 313 -4.55 0.05 12.33
C SER A 313 -5.68 -0.91 12.77
N ASP A 314 -5.33 -2.07 13.29
CA ASP A 314 -6.25 -3.05 13.87
C ASP A 314 -7.04 -2.47 15.05
N GLU A 315 -6.42 -1.64 15.90
CA GLU A 315 -7.09 -0.96 17.01
C GLU A 315 -8.10 0.11 16.53
N CYS A 316 -7.98 0.54 15.27
CA CYS A 316 -8.91 1.47 14.63
C CYS A 316 -10.02 0.75 13.84
N GLY A 317 -10.15 -0.57 13.97
CA GLY A 317 -11.12 -1.38 13.22
C GLY A 317 -10.74 -1.62 11.76
N LEU A 318 -9.49 -1.36 11.39
CA LEU A 318 -8.96 -1.57 10.05
C LEU A 318 -7.79 -2.55 10.10
N PRO A 319 -8.05 -3.88 10.04
CA PRO A 319 -6.99 -4.88 10.10
C PRO A 319 -5.97 -4.68 8.98
N SER A 320 -4.69 -4.67 9.35
CA SER A 320 -3.57 -4.37 8.44
C SER A 320 -3.59 -5.25 7.19
N ASP A 321 -3.81 -6.56 7.36
CA ASP A 321 -3.81 -7.51 6.25
C ASP A 321 -5.04 -7.37 5.33
N ALA A 322 -6.17 -6.89 5.87
CA ALA A 322 -7.41 -6.70 5.12
C ALA A 322 -7.53 -5.30 4.49
N LYS A 323 -6.69 -4.34 4.90
CA LYS A 323 -6.79 -2.93 4.54
C LYS A 323 -6.93 -2.71 3.03
N GLU A 324 -6.09 -3.34 2.22
CA GLU A 324 -6.13 -3.18 0.77
C GLU A 324 -7.44 -3.72 0.18
N GLY A 325 -7.90 -4.90 0.63
CA GLY A 325 -9.18 -5.47 0.22
C GLY A 325 -10.37 -4.58 0.60
N ILE A 326 -10.35 -4.02 1.82
CA ILE A 326 -11.36 -3.05 2.29
C ILE A 326 -11.34 -1.79 1.41
N CYS A 327 -10.15 -1.27 1.08
CA CYS A 327 -10.03 -0.09 0.21
C CYS A 327 -10.67 -0.33 -1.16
N PHE A 328 -10.45 -1.48 -1.80
CA PHE A 328 -11.06 -1.75 -3.10
C PHE A 328 -12.58 -2.00 -3.01
N ALA A 329 -13.10 -2.51 -1.89
CA ALA A 329 -14.54 -2.55 -1.65
C ALA A 329 -15.12 -1.13 -1.50
N VAL A 330 -14.45 -0.24 -0.77
CA VAL A 330 -14.84 1.17 -0.64
C VAL A 330 -14.82 1.87 -2.00
N LEU A 331 -13.74 1.73 -2.78
CA LEU A 331 -13.64 2.34 -4.12
C LEU A 331 -14.73 1.82 -5.07
N ALA A 332 -15.11 0.54 -4.96
CA ALA A 332 -16.20 -0.01 -5.73
C ALA A 332 -17.55 0.59 -5.32
N ASN A 333 -17.80 0.75 -4.02
CA ASN A 333 -18.99 1.44 -3.52
C ASN A 333 -19.08 2.89 -4.01
N GLU A 334 -17.97 3.64 -3.93
CA GLU A 334 -17.92 5.02 -4.43
C GLU A 334 -18.21 5.08 -5.93
N ALA A 335 -17.65 4.14 -6.72
CA ALA A 335 -17.91 4.08 -8.16
C ALA A 335 -19.39 3.78 -8.48
N LEU A 336 -20.02 2.89 -7.75
CA LEU A 336 -21.44 2.56 -7.89
C LEU A 336 -22.36 3.73 -7.49
N CYS A 337 -21.89 4.58 -6.57
CA CYS A 337 -22.58 5.81 -6.16
C CYS A 337 -22.16 7.04 -6.97
N GLU A 338 -21.37 6.88 -8.04
CA GLU A 338 -20.86 7.95 -8.91
C GLU A 338 -20.04 9.01 -8.15
N VAL A 339 -19.40 8.63 -7.03
CA VAL A 339 -18.57 9.54 -6.23
C VAL A 339 -17.13 9.52 -6.72
N PRO A 340 -16.54 10.69 -7.03
CA PRO A 340 -15.13 10.78 -7.40
C PRO A 340 -14.21 10.33 -6.26
N ALA A 341 -13.31 9.37 -6.54
CA ALA A 341 -12.49 8.71 -5.53
C ALA A 341 -10.96 8.85 -5.74
N ASN A 342 -10.53 9.57 -6.78
CA ASN A 342 -9.12 9.95 -6.87
C ASN A 342 -8.81 11.18 -6.01
N VAL A 343 -7.53 11.42 -5.75
CA VAL A 343 -7.02 12.55 -4.96
C VAL A 343 -6.01 13.33 -5.79
N PRO A 344 -6.43 14.41 -6.49
CA PRO A 344 -5.56 15.18 -7.38
C PRO A 344 -4.29 15.72 -6.72
N SER A 345 -4.34 16.14 -5.46
CA SER A 345 -3.16 16.60 -4.71
C SER A 345 -2.11 15.50 -4.50
N VAL A 346 -2.50 14.23 -4.64
CA VAL A 346 -1.61 13.06 -4.46
C VAL A 346 -1.24 12.45 -5.81
N THR A 347 -2.21 12.28 -6.72
CA THR A 347 -1.97 11.62 -8.01
C THR A 347 -1.51 12.58 -9.11
N GLY A 348 -1.63 13.90 -8.90
CA GLY A 348 -1.33 14.90 -9.92
C GLY A 348 -2.40 15.03 -11.01
N ALA A 349 -3.55 14.38 -10.87
CA ALA A 349 -4.66 14.49 -11.82
C ALA A 349 -5.19 15.93 -11.91
N ALA A 350 -5.63 16.33 -13.10
CA ALA A 350 -6.16 17.69 -13.34
C ALA A 350 -7.49 17.95 -12.60
N ARG A 351 -8.23 16.90 -12.25
CA ARG A 351 -9.52 16.98 -11.55
C ARG A 351 -9.89 15.66 -10.90
N ARG A 352 -10.88 15.72 -10.02
CA ARG A 352 -11.51 14.52 -9.45
C ARG A 352 -12.34 13.78 -10.50
N VAL A 353 -12.28 12.43 -10.44
CA VAL A 353 -13.02 11.51 -11.32
C VAL A 353 -13.52 10.30 -10.55
N VAL A 354 -14.60 9.71 -11.02
CA VAL A 354 -15.05 8.40 -10.55
C VAL A 354 -14.03 7.35 -11.01
N CYS A 355 -13.55 6.54 -10.07
CA CYS A 355 -12.54 5.51 -10.32
C CYS A 355 -13.21 4.16 -10.49
N GLY A 356 -13.11 3.58 -11.69
CA GLY A 356 -13.60 2.24 -11.97
C GLY A 356 -14.51 2.15 -13.18
N ALA A 357 -14.66 0.93 -13.68
CA ALA A 357 -15.56 0.53 -14.75
C ALA A 357 -16.45 -0.61 -14.26
N ILE A 358 -17.77 -0.52 -14.50
CA ILE A 358 -18.76 -1.46 -14.01
C ILE A 358 -19.02 -2.54 -15.06
N ARG A 359 -19.05 -3.80 -14.63
CA ARG A 359 -19.53 -4.95 -15.39
C ARG A 359 -20.72 -5.56 -14.68
N ILE A 360 -21.75 -5.92 -15.44
CA ILE A 360 -23.00 -6.49 -14.92
C ILE A 360 -22.93 -8.00 -15.13
N GLY A 361 -23.13 -8.74 -14.04
CA GLY A 361 -23.40 -10.18 -14.10
C GLY A 361 -24.87 -10.41 -14.46
N GLY A 362 -25.13 -11.41 -15.29
CA GLY A 362 -26.46 -11.79 -15.74
C GLY A 362 -27.16 -12.76 -14.82
#